data_da192b94e83f61ce950194369e3c92f1
#
_entry.id   da192b94e83f61ce950194369e3c92f1
#
_cell.length_a   1.000
_cell.length_b   1.000
_cell.length_c   1.000
_cell.angle_alpha   90.00
_cell.angle_beta   90.00
_cell.angle_gamma   90.00
#
_symmetry.space_group_name_H-M   'P 1'
#
loop_
_entity.id
_entity.type
_entity.pdbx_description
1 polymer ?
#
loop_
_entity_poly.entity_id
_entity_poly.type
_entity_poly.pdbx_seq_one_letter_code
_entity_poly.pdbx_strand_id
1 'polypeptide(L)'
;MQIYNIKIDENKKETTNHGVYEFPIQIYETFLEKNVLGFVNWHWHEEVQFCLVTNGRVDFYVSENKYTLDKGQGIFINSGYLHMAKPLEKESNSYICIDFNTKFISSFQGSIIKQKYVDPYIQSNQISSFVLKNDVNWQDSILDKIRKLNRLYYEKNDLYEFDIYITLISMWRDIISNIKINKEKNEVVKSSDENRLKVIFSYIHENYMNKINLEDIANTIHLNKSECCHLFKRNVKCTIFEYIQDYRINKSIDFLKNTNMSISEIAYENGFCTSSYYCEIFKKKTNMTPKEYRNLNKK
;
A
#
# COMPACT_ATOMS: atom_id res chain seq x y z
N MET A 1 -12.14 -10.26 -3.68
CA MET A 1 -12.07 -9.31 -4.82
C MET A 1 -10.61 -9.05 -5.14
N GLN A 2 -10.21 -8.84 -6.39
CA GLN A 2 -8.82 -8.51 -6.78
C GLN A 2 -8.75 -7.06 -7.23
N ILE A 3 -7.79 -6.30 -6.72
CA ILE A 3 -7.44 -4.98 -7.27
C ILE A 3 -6.27 -5.19 -8.24
N TYR A 4 -6.44 -4.79 -9.50
CA TYR A 4 -5.39 -4.90 -10.52
C TYR A 4 -4.45 -3.69 -10.55
N ASN A 5 -4.89 -2.58 -10.00
CA ASN A 5 -4.11 -1.36 -9.84
C ASN A 5 -4.71 -0.52 -8.71
N ILE A 6 -3.92 -0.19 -7.71
CA ILE A 6 -4.34 0.67 -6.62
C ILE A 6 -4.46 2.09 -7.16
N LYS A 7 -5.64 2.69 -6.97
CA LYS A 7 -5.86 4.11 -7.27
C LYS A 7 -5.31 4.96 -6.14
N ILE A 8 -4.42 5.86 -6.47
CA ILE A 8 -3.78 6.75 -5.49
C ILE A 8 -3.96 8.19 -5.92
N ASP A 9 -4.10 9.08 -4.94
CA ASP A 9 -4.04 10.51 -5.15
C ASP A 9 -2.58 11.00 -5.29
N GLU A 10 -2.41 12.31 -5.39
CA GLU A 10 -1.12 12.98 -5.51
C GLU A 10 -0.18 12.76 -4.30
N ASN A 11 -0.72 12.46 -3.12
CA ASN A 11 0.03 12.19 -1.90
C ASN A 11 0.33 10.70 -1.67
N LYS A 12 0.12 9.83 -2.66
CA LYS A 12 0.15 8.38 -2.51
C LYS A 12 -0.92 7.82 -1.57
N LYS A 13 -1.88 8.63 -1.16
CA LYS A 13 -3.02 8.14 -0.43
C LYS A 13 -3.87 7.30 -1.38
N GLU A 14 -4.17 6.09 -0.99
CA GLU A 14 -5.11 5.26 -1.73
C GLU A 14 -6.51 5.90 -1.69
N THR A 15 -7.13 5.99 -2.87
CA THR A 15 -8.48 6.55 -3.03
C THR A 15 -9.54 5.46 -3.18
N THR A 16 -9.15 4.20 -3.07
CA THR A 16 -10.07 3.07 -3.02
C THR A 16 -10.83 3.11 -1.70
N ASN A 17 -12.14 2.96 -1.76
CA ASN A 17 -12.93 2.81 -0.54
C ASN A 17 -12.81 1.36 -0.04
N HIS A 18 -12.26 1.20 1.16
CA HIS A 18 -12.15 -0.08 1.84
C HIS A 18 -13.41 -0.37 2.65
N GLY A 19 -14.44 -0.86 1.97
CA GLY A 19 -15.79 -1.08 2.51
C GLY A 19 -16.71 0.13 2.33
N VAL A 20 -17.85 0.10 2.99
CA VAL A 20 -18.86 1.17 3.03
C VAL A 20 -18.91 1.80 4.42
N TYR A 21 -19.57 2.95 4.55
CA TYR A 21 -19.63 3.64 5.83
C TYR A 21 -20.24 2.77 6.95
N GLU A 22 -21.26 1.99 6.62
CA GLU A 22 -21.98 1.10 7.53
C GLU A 22 -21.18 -0.16 7.88
N PHE A 23 -20.25 -0.58 7.00
CA PHE A 23 -19.40 -1.75 7.17
C PHE A 23 -17.98 -1.47 6.62
N PRO A 24 -17.16 -0.74 7.38
CA PRO A 24 -15.88 -0.17 6.90
C PRO A 24 -14.72 -1.18 6.97
N ILE A 25 -14.88 -2.28 6.26
CA ILE A 25 -13.88 -3.34 6.06
C ILE A 25 -13.95 -3.84 4.63
N GLN A 26 -12.79 -4.16 4.06
CA GLN A 26 -12.67 -4.83 2.79
C GLN A 26 -11.63 -5.94 2.87
N ILE A 27 -11.94 -7.08 2.23
CA ILE A 27 -11.02 -8.21 2.15
C ILE A 27 -10.71 -8.51 0.68
N TYR A 28 -9.42 -8.60 0.38
CA TYR A 28 -8.91 -8.86 -0.95
C TYR A 28 -8.11 -10.16 -0.98
N GLU A 29 -8.21 -10.90 -2.06
CA GLU A 29 -7.24 -11.92 -2.45
C GLU A 29 -6.38 -11.32 -3.56
N THR A 30 -5.14 -11.02 -3.26
CA THR A 30 -4.21 -10.33 -4.16
C THR A 30 -3.27 -11.35 -4.80
N PHE A 31 -3.35 -11.48 -6.11
CA PHE A 31 -2.42 -12.25 -6.95
C PHE A 31 -1.48 -11.25 -7.60
N LEU A 32 -0.20 -11.24 -7.21
CA LEU A 32 0.74 -10.20 -7.62
C LEU A 32 0.96 -10.17 -9.13
N GLU A 33 0.98 -11.31 -9.80
CA GLU A 33 1.12 -11.43 -11.25
C GLU A 33 -0.06 -10.81 -12.03
N LYS A 34 -1.21 -10.63 -11.39
CA LYS A 34 -2.39 -9.97 -12.00
C LYS A 34 -2.35 -8.46 -11.89
N ASN A 35 -1.47 -7.91 -11.05
CA ASN A 35 -1.28 -6.46 -11.02
C ASN A 35 -0.55 -6.00 -12.28
N VAL A 36 -0.86 -4.80 -12.73
CA VAL A 36 -0.33 -4.22 -13.96
C VAL A 36 1.19 -4.20 -14.01
N LEU A 37 1.84 -3.91 -12.89
CA LEU A 37 3.30 -3.88 -12.75
C LEU A 37 3.89 -5.18 -12.19
N GLY A 38 3.07 -6.20 -11.92
CA GLY A 38 3.48 -7.43 -11.26
C GLY A 38 3.75 -7.28 -9.76
N PHE A 39 3.41 -6.14 -9.18
CA PHE A 39 3.55 -5.84 -7.75
C PHE A 39 2.54 -4.77 -7.31
N VAL A 40 2.28 -4.67 -6.00
CA VAL A 40 1.48 -3.60 -5.42
C VAL A 40 2.39 -2.42 -5.13
N ASN A 41 2.18 -1.30 -5.83
CA ASN A 41 3.05 -0.11 -5.75
C ASN A 41 2.92 0.61 -4.39
N TRP A 42 3.87 1.50 -4.11
CA TRP A 42 3.87 2.35 -2.92
C TRP A 42 2.56 3.14 -2.78
N HIS A 43 1.90 2.97 -1.63
CA HIS A 43 0.68 3.68 -1.23
C HIS A 43 0.57 3.72 0.29
N TRP A 44 -0.36 4.51 0.79
CA TRP A 44 -0.78 4.53 2.18
C TRP A 44 -2.28 4.82 2.26
N HIS A 45 -2.92 4.37 3.32
CA HIS A 45 -4.33 4.60 3.62
C HIS A 45 -4.55 4.76 5.13
N GLU A 46 -5.73 5.22 5.51
CA GLU A 46 -6.08 5.43 6.92
C GLU A 46 -6.50 4.15 7.64
N GLU A 47 -6.79 3.12 6.88
CA GLU A 47 -7.14 1.81 7.39
C GLU A 47 -5.93 1.12 8.02
N VAL A 48 -6.22 0.24 8.96
CA VAL A 48 -5.28 -0.77 9.45
C VAL A 48 -5.31 -1.96 8.52
N GLN A 49 -4.14 -2.51 8.22
CA GLN A 49 -4.01 -3.62 7.29
C GLN A 49 -3.43 -4.87 7.97
N PHE A 50 -4.04 -6.02 7.65
CA PHE A 50 -3.47 -7.34 7.90
C PHE A 50 -3.28 -8.08 6.58
N CYS A 51 -2.07 -8.62 6.36
CA CYS A 51 -1.81 -9.50 5.24
C CYS A 51 -1.41 -10.89 5.71
N LEU A 52 -1.80 -11.92 4.93
CA LEU A 52 -1.40 -13.31 5.09
C LEU A 52 -0.97 -13.87 3.74
N VAL A 53 0.29 -14.29 3.60
CA VAL A 53 0.78 -14.92 2.36
C VAL A 53 0.15 -16.30 2.19
N THR A 54 -0.57 -16.48 1.09
CA THR A 54 -1.30 -17.72 0.76
C THR A 54 -0.53 -18.59 -0.21
N ASN A 55 0.32 -18.01 -1.06
CA ASN A 55 1.18 -18.75 -1.96
C ASN A 55 2.48 -17.99 -2.28
N GLY A 56 3.57 -18.74 -2.47
CA GLY A 56 4.89 -18.19 -2.79
C GLY A 56 5.53 -17.41 -1.64
N ARG A 57 6.37 -16.44 -1.99
CA ARG A 57 7.11 -15.57 -1.06
C ARG A 57 6.93 -14.12 -1.47
N VAL A 58 6.62 -13.26 -0.50
CA VAL A 58 6.32 -11.85 -0.74
C VAL A 58 7.22 -10.94 0.11
N ASP A 59 7.86 -9.99 -0.54
CA ASP A 59 8.55 -8.89 0.12
C ASP A 59 7.55 -7.75 0.39
N PHE A 60 7.29 -7.48 1.66
CA PHE A 60 6.59 -6.27 2.11
C PHE A 60 7.61 -5.21 2.51
N TYR A 61 7.39 -4.01 2.03
CA TYR A 61 8.14 -2.83 2.45
C TYR A 61 7.19 -1.90 3.18
N VAL A 62 7.56 -1.51 4.39
CA VAL A 62 6.80 -0.55 5.21
C VAL A 62 7.77 0.53 5.68
N SER A 63 7.60 1.75 5.17
CA SER A 63 8.58 2.81 5.32
C SER A 63 10.01 2.33 4.97
N GLU A 64 10.96 2.43 5.86
CA GLU A 64 12.35 1.98 5.62
C GLU A 64 12.58 0.46 5.81
N ASN A 65 11.62 -0.25 6.38
CA ASN A 65 11.76 -1.66 6.72
C ASN A 65 11.34 -2.58 5.57
N LYS A 66 12.06 -3.69 5.43
CA LYS A 66 11.74 -4.79 4.52
C LYS A 66 11.44 -6.05 5.31
N TYR A 67 10.36 -6.73 4.94
CA TYR A 67 9.94 -8.01 5.51
C TYR A 67 9.74 -9.02 4.40
N THR A 68 10.53 -10.10 4.38
CA THR A 68 10.31 -11.22 3.47
C THR A 68 9.46 -12.26 4.17
N LEU A 69 8.30 -12.57 3.63
CA LEU A 69 7.33 -13.48 4.22
C LEU A 69 7.14 -14.71 3.36
N ASP A 70 7.19 -15.87 3.98
CA ASP A 70 6.87 -17.16 3.39
C ASP A 70 5.36 -17.44 3.48
N LYS A 71 4.88 -18.38 2.67
CA LYS A 71 3.51 -18.90 2.76
C LYS A 71 3.16 -19.27 4.20
N GLY A 72 2.01 -18.81 4.68
CA GLY A 72 1.50 -19.02 6.02
C GLY A 72 1.90 -17.93 7.03
N GLN A 73 2.87 -17.09 6.72
CA GLN A 73 3.24 -15.92 7.52
C GLN A 73 2.42 -14.69 7.11
N GLY A 74 2.33 -13.72 8.01
CA GLY A 74 1.58 -12.49 7.76
C GLY A 74 2.30 -11.24 8.27
N ILE A 75 1.68 -10.10 8.03
CA ILE A 75 2.13 -8.80 8.51
C ILE A 75 0.94 -7.94 8.93
N PHE A 76 1.12 -7.22 10.02
CA PHE A 76 0.30 -6.09 10.41
C PHE A 76 0.95 -4.80 9.91
N ILE A 77 0.17 -3.90 9.33
CA ILE A 77 0.60 -2.56 8.91
C ILE A 77 -0.34 -1.55 9.54
N ASN A 78 0.23 -0.59 10.26
CA ASN A 78 -0.54 0.43 10.98
C ASN A 78 -1.04 1.52 10.03
N SER A 79 -2.07 2.23 10.46
CA SER A 79 -2.71 3.32 9.73
C SER A 79 -1.72 4.41 9.29
N GLY A 80 -1.78 4.80 8.03
CA GLY A 80 -1.05 5.95 7.47
C GLY A 80 0.41 5.71 7.16
N TYR A 81 0.92 4.47 7.29
CA TYR A 81 2.29 4.12 6.90
C TYR A 81 2.41 3.78 5.42
N LEU A 82 3.43 4.36 4.77
CA LEU A 82 3.74 4.07 3.38
C LEU A 82 4.21 2.63 3.22
N HIS A 83 3.59 1.88 2.31
CA HIS A 83 3.93 0.47 2.11
C HIS A 83 3.76 0.01 0.65
N MET A 84 4.38 -1.13 0.33
CA MET A 84 4.25 -1.83 -0.94
C MET A 84 4.47 -3.33 -0.74
N ALA A 85 4.00 -4.16 -1.70
CA ALA A 85 4.23 -5.59 -1.73
C ALA A 85 4.77 -6.02 -3.10
N LYS A 86 5.84 -6.84 -3.11
CA LYS A 86 6.53 -7.28 -4.32
C LYS A 86 6.79 -8.79 -4.26
N PRO A 87 6.60 -9.55 -5.37
CA PRO A 87 6.97 -10.95 -5.40
C PRO A 87 8.49 -11.11 -5.27
N LEU A 88 8.93 -12.11 -4.52
CA LEU A 88 10.35 -12.45 -4.44
C LEU A 88 10.77 -13.35 -5.60
N GLU A 89 9.87 -14.22 -6.04
CA GLU A 89 10.09 -15.24 -7.08
C GLU A 89 9.21 -14.97 -8.30
N LYS A 90 9.58 -15.59 -9.44
CA LYS A 90 8.79 -15.48 -10.69
C LYS A 90 7.53 -16.34 -10.70
N GLU A 91 7.36 -17.20 -9.70
CA GLU A 91 6.19 -18.05 -9.54
C GLU A 91 4.97 -17.25 -9.04
N SER A 92 3.80 -17.87 -9.05
CA SER A 92 2.57 -17.24 -8.56
C SER A 92 2.69 -16.91 -7.08
N ASN A 93 2.53 -15.64 -6.75
CA ASN A 93 2.59 -15.13 -5.39
C ASN A 93 1.27 -14.46 -5.03
N SER A 94 0.69 -14.86 -3.92
CA SER A 94 -0.58 -14.31 -3.47
C SER A 94 -0.67 -14.16 -1.97
N TYR A 95 -1.51 -13.21 -1.55
CA TYR A 95 -1.83 -12.99 -0.15
C TYR A 95 -3.28 -12.52 0.04
N ILE A 96 -3.85 -12.81 1.21
CA ILE A 96 -5.07 -12.20 1.69
C ILE A 96 -4.68 -10.85 2.29
N CYS A 97 -5.45 -9.80 1.96
CA CYS A 97 -5.33 -8.47 2.53
C CYS A 97 -6.66 -8.08 3.17
N ILE A 98 -6.62 -7.61 4.42
CA ILE A 98 -7.77 -7.14 5.18
C ILE A 98 -7.50 -5.69 5.57
N ASP A 99 -8.28 -4.78 4.99
CA ASP A 99 -8.22 -3.35 5.29
C ASP A 99 -9.49 -2.93 6.01
N PHE A 100 -9.36 -2.33 7.19
CA PHE A 100 -10.51 -1.85 7.93
C PHE A 100 -10.24 -0.52 8.62
N ASN A 101 -11.27 0.34 8.65
CA ASN A 101 -11.20 1.59 9.37
C ASN A 101 -11.33 1.35 10.88
N THR A 102 -10.47 2.00 11.68
CA THR A 102 -10.44 1.82 13.13
C THR A 102 -11.73 2.25 13.85
N LYS A 103 -12.58 3.05 13.19
CA LYS A 103 -13.92 3.34 13.68
C LYS A 103 -14.74 2.07 13.93
N PHE A 104 -14.45 1.01 13.17
CA PHE A 104 -15.15 -0.27 13.30
C PHE A 104 -14.92 -0.94 14.65
N ILE A 105 -13.75 -0.74 15.27
CA ILE A 105 -13.37 -1.32 16.57
C ILE A 105 -13.36 -0.29 17.72
N SER A 106 -13.50 1.00 17.43
CA SER A 106 -13.31 2.09 18.40
C SER A 106 -14.53 2.37 19.27
N SER A 107 -15.69 1.79 18.94
CA SER A 107 -16.97 2.22 19.52
C SER A 107 -17.27 3.69 19.16
N PHE A 108 -17.88 4.48 20.03
CA PHE A 108 -18.24 5.87 19.75
C PHE A 108 -17.11 6.85 20.12
N GLN A 109 -17.19 8.07 19.60
CA GLN A 109 -16.24 9.13 19.88
C GLN A 109 -16.22 9.45 21.38
N GLY A 110 -15.04 9.46 22.00
CA GLY A 110 -14.88 9.67 23.44
C GLY A 110 -15.03 8.40 24.29
N SER A 111 -15.28 7.23 23.68
CA SER A 111 -15.37 5.96 24.42
C SER A 111 -14.02 5.59 25.07
N ILE A 112 -14.07 4.88 26.18
CA ILE A 112 -12.87 4.34 26.84
C ILE A 112 -12.13 3.35 25.93
N ILE A 113 -12.86 2.63 25.07
CA ILE A 113 -12.28 1.70 24.10
C ILE A 113 -11.38 2.46 23.14
N LYS A 114 -11.88 3.54 22.54
CA LYS A 114 -11.11 4.40 21.63
C LYS A 114 -9.89 4.99 22.32
N GLN A 115 -10.10 5.70 23.43
CA GLN A 115 -9.05 6.48 24.11
C GLN A 115 -7.94 5.61 24.73
N LYS A 116 -8.28 4.45 25.25
CA LYS A 116 -7.33 3.62 26.02
C LYS A 116 -6.74 2.49 25.19
N TYR A 117 -7.48 1.94 24.21
CA TYR A 117 -7.15 0.68 23.56
C TYR A 117 -7.00 0.78 22.03
N VAL A 118 -7.42 1.88 21.39
CA VAL A 118 -7.26 2.07 19.95
C VAL A 118 -6.30 3.21 19.63
N ASP A 119 -6.65 4.44 20.01
CA ASP A 119 -5.85 5.63 19.66
C ASP A 119 -4.37 5.54 20.04
N PRO A 120 -3.98 5.03 21.23
CA PRO A 120 -2.56 4.95 21.58
C PRO A 120 -1.76 4.03 20.66
N TYR A 121 -2.37 3.00 20.09
CA TYR A 121 -1.71 2.06 19.17
C TYR A 121 -1.65 2.60 17.75
N ILE A 122 -2.76 3.19 17.28
CA ILE A 122 -2.85 3.74 15.93
C ILE A 122 -1.99 4.98 15.74
N GLN A 123 -1.90 5.82 16.77
CA GLN A 123 -1.12 7.06 16.73
C GLN A 123 0.34 6.87 17.15
N SER A 124 0.70 5.66 17.59
CA SER A 124 2.05 5.36 18.04
C SER A 124 3.05 5.32 16.88
N ASN A 125 4.16 6.02 17.05
CA ASN A 125 5.34 5.90 16.18
C ASN A 125 6.20 4.66 16.50
N GLN A 126 5.90 3.92 17.57
CA GLN A 126 6.63 2.72 17.98
C GLN A 126 6.17 1.48 17.19
N ILE A 127 4.99 1.52 16.56
CA ILE A 127 4.41 0.39 15.83
C ILE A 127 4.00 0.85 14.43
N SER A 128 4.90 0.75 13.48
CA SER A 128 4.57 0.92 12.05
C SER A 128 4.02 -0.38 11.46
N SER A 129 4.66 -1.49 11.81
CA SER A 129 4.33 -2.84 11.32
C SER A 129 5.03 -3.90 12.16
N PHE A 130 4.54 -5.13 12.11
CA PHE A 130 5.22 -6.31 12.66
C PHE A 130 4.79 -7.58 11.93
N VAL A 131 5.71 -8.55 11.88
CA VAL A 131 5.48 -9.85 11.26
C VAL A 131 4.64 -10.73 12.17
N LEU A 132 3.73 -11.51 11.58
CA LEU A 132 2.95 -12.56 12.21
C LEU A 132 3.52 -13.91 11.78
N LYS A 133 3.97 -14.71 12.76
CA LYS A 133 4.58 -16.02 12.56
C LYS A 133 3.74 -17.12 13.19
N ASN A 134 3.76 -18.29 12.59
CA ASN A 134 3.02 -19.47 13.07
C ASN A 134 3.70 -20.21 14.24
N ASP A 135 4.95 -19.88 14.56
CA ASP A 135 5.68 -20.43 15.71
C ASP A 135 5.46 -19.64 17.02
N VAL A 136 4.65 -18.56 16.98
CA VAL A 136 4.31 -17.74 18.13
C VAL A 136 2.80 -17.80 18.38
N ASN A 137 2.36 -18.41 19.46
CA ASN A 137 0.95 -18.75 19.71
C ASN A 137 -0.07 -17.64 19.47
N TRP A 138 0.17 -16.42 19.97
CA TRP A 138 -0.77 -15.31 19.78
C TRP A 138 -0.78 -14.78 18.33
N GLN A 139 0.36 -14.86 17.63
CA GLN A 139 0.47 -14.46 16.23
C GLN A 139 -0.21 -15.49 15.32
N ASP A 140 -0.01 -16.78 15.59
CA ASP A 140 -0.70 -17.86 14.90
C ASP A 140 -2.22 -17.77 15.07
N SER A 141 -2.69 -17.47 16.27
CA SER A 141 -4.10 -17.16 16.52
C SER A 141 -4.64 -16.01 15.64
N ILE A 142 -3.83 -14.97 15.38
CA ILE A 142 -4.21 -13.90 14.45
C ILE A 142 -4.23 -14.40 13.01
N LEU A 143 -3.25 -15.19 12.57
CA LEU A 143 -3.22 -15.79 11.23
C LEU A 143 -4.45 -16.67 10.96
N ASP A 144 -4.90 -17.46 11.94
CA ASP A 144 -6.13 -18.23 11.84
C ASP A 144 -7.37 -17.35 11.75
N LYS A 145 -7.41 -16.25 12.50
CA LYS A 145 -8.50 -15.27 12.41
C LYS A 145 -8.53 -14.56 11.05
N ILE A 146 -7.37 -14.29 10.42
CA ILE A 146 -7.31 -13.77 9.05
C ILE A 146 -7.97 -14.76 8.08
N ARG A 147 -7.65 -16.05 8.18
CA ARG A 147 -8.28 -17.11 7.36
C ARG A 147 -9.80 -17.17 7.60
N LYS A 148 -10.23 -17.09 8.87
CA LYS A 148 -11.64 -17.06 9.25
C LYS A 148 -12.35 -15.86 8.65
N LEU A 149 -11.78 -14.67 8.75
CA LEU A 149 -12.35 -13.43 8.20
C LEU A 149 -12.51 -13.52 6.69
N ASN A 150 -11.49 -14.03 5.97
CA ASN A 150 -11.59 -14.24 4.53
C ASN A 150 -12.75 -15.15 4.17
N ARG A 151 -12.90 -16.28 4.87
CA ARG A 151 -13.99 -17.21 4.64
C ARG A 151 -15.36 -16.55 4.89
N LEU A 152 -15.56 -15.94 6.06
CA LEU A 152 -16.82 -15.27 6.42
C LEU A 152 -17.22 -14.20 5.39
N TYR A 153 -16.23 -13.43 4.93
CA TYR A 153 -16.46 -12.33 3.99
C TYR A 153 -16.93 -12.80 2.61
N TYR A 154 -16.49 -13.98 2.17
CA TYR A 154 -16.90 -14.54 0.86
C TYR A 154 -18.13 -15.44 0.94
N GLU A 155 -18.30 -16.20 2.00
CA GLU A 155 -19.45 -17.10 2.18
C GLU A 155 -20.74 -16.33 2.51
N LYS A 156 -20.63 -15.24 3.27
CA LYS A 156 -21.76 -14.35 3.66
C LYS A 156 -22.95 -15.12 4.23
N ASN A 157 -22.68 -16.07 5.13
CA ASN A 157 -23.70 -16.78 5.87
C ASN A 157 -24.47 -15.81 6.80
N ASP A 158 -25.59 -16.25 7.37
CA ASP A 158 -26.34 -15.46 8.35
C ASP A 158 -25.41 -14.96 9.46
N LEU A 159 -25.54 -13.67 9.84
CA LEU A 159 -24.75 -12.98 10.86
C LEU A 159 -23.24 -12.81 10.53
N TYR A 160 -22.82 -12.97 9.26
CA TYR A 160 -21.40 -12.87 8.90
C TYR A 160 -20.77 -11.53 9.27
N GLU A 161 -21.52 -10.42 9.19
CA GLU A 161 -21.03 -9.09 9.60
C GLU A 161 -20.72 -9.07 11.10
N PHE A 162 -21.57 -9.69 11.90
CA PHE A 162 -21.39 -9.77 13.35
C PHE A 162 -20.20 -10.66 13.72
N ASP A 163 -20.05 -11.79 13.03
CA ASP A 163 -18.92 -12.71 13.21
C ASP A 163 -17.59 -12.07 12.78
N ILE A 164 -17.58 -11.28 11.71
CA ILE A 164 -16.44 -10.47 11.30
C ILE A 164 -16.09 -9.46 12.40
N TYR A 165 -17.07 -8.74 12.91
CA TYR A 165 -16.88 -7.74 13.97
C TYR A 165 -16.26 -8.35 15.23
N ILE A 166 -16.82 -9.46 15.74
CA ILE A 166 -16.29 -10.18 16.90
C ILE A 166 -14.86 -10.65 16.64
N THR A 167 -14.60 -11.19 15.45
CA THR A 167 -13.28 -11.70 15.08
C THR A 167 -12.24 -10.60 15.05
N LEU A 168 -12.54 -9.43 14.46
CA LEU A 168 -11.67 -8.25 14.44
C LEU A 168 -11.36 -7.71 15.83
N ILE A 169 -12.38 -7.58 16.70
CA ILE A 169 -12.18 -7.15 18.09
C ILE A 169 -11.28 -8.14 18.84
N SER A 170 -11.46 -9.45 18.61
CA SER A 170 -10.60 -10.47 19.20
C SER A 170 -9.15 -10.36 18.72
N MET A 171 -8.93 -10.12 17.40
CA MET A 171 -7.59 -9.88 16.86
C MET A 171 -6.93 -8.64 17.48
N TRP A 172 -7.69 -7.55 17.57
CA TRP A 172 -7.20 -6.31 18.17
C TRP A 172 -6.84 -6.51 19.65
N ARG A 173 -7.66 -7.24 20.41
CA ARG A 173 -7.39 -7.61 21.79
C ARG A 173 -6.07 -8.41 21.92
N ASP A 174 -5.82 -9.36 21.03
CA ASP A 174 -4.57 -10.14 21.04
C ASP A 174 -3.35 -9.22 20.83
N ILE A 175 -3.43 -8.24 19.93
CA ILE A 175 -2.38 -7.24 19.71
C ILE A 175 -2.12 -6.44 20.98
N ILE A 176 -3.13 -5.80 21.57
CA ILE A 176 -2.95 -4.93 22.74
C ILE A 176 -2.53 -5.71 24.00
N SER A 177 -2.82 -7.01 24.05
CA SER A 177 -2.39 -7.87 25.16
C SER A 177 -0.93 -8.25 25.08
N ASN A 178 -0.37 -8.34 23.89
CA ASN A 178 1.01 -8.82 23.64
C ASN A 178 1.98 -7.70 23.26
N ILE A 179 1.51 -6.60 22.72
CA ILE A 179 2.34 -5.46 22.32
C ILE A 179 2.17 -4.34 23.35
N LYS A 180 3.27 -4.00 24.05
CA LYS A 180 3.29 -2.89 25.03
C LYS A 180 3.83 -1.63 24.35
N ILE A 181 3.08 -0.55 24.44
CA ILE A 181 3.51 0.79 24.03
C ILE A 181 4.00 1.54 25.24
N ASN A 182 5.21 2.10 25.15
CA ASN A 182 5.69 3.01 26.19
C ASN A 182 5.01 4.38 26.02
N LYS A 183 4.07 4.70 26.91
CA LYS A 183 3.28 5.94 26.86
C LYS A 183 4.12 7.21 27.06
N GLU A 184 5.26 7.10 27.75
CA GLU A 184 6.15 8.25 28.01
C GLU A 184 6.98 8.65 26.78
N LYS A 185 7.14 7.74 25.80
CA LYS A 185 7.85 7.97 24.53
C LYS A 185 6.92 8.24 23.33
N ASN A 186 5.63 8.31 23.56
CA ASN A 186 4.66 8.67 22.53
C ASN A 186 4.65 10.20 22.31
N GLU A 187 5.70 10.74 21.76
CA GLU A 187 5.57 12.00 21.06
C GLU A 187 4.73 11.73 19.80
N VAL A 188 3.60 12.44 19.66
CA VAL A 188 2.71 12.44 18.51
C VAL A 188 3.41 13.13 17.32
N VAL A 189 4.55 12.57 16.92
CA VAL A 189 5.28 13.01 15.73
C VAL A 189 5.35 11.79 14.81
N LYS A 190 4.38 11.69 13.88
CA LYS A 190 4.66 10.97 12.62
C LYS A 190 6.01 11.50 12.15
N SER A 191 6.95 10.62 11.86
CA SER A 191 8.33 11.04 11.64
C SER A 191 8.36 12.20 10.65
N SER A 192 9.19 13.20 10.85
CA SER A 192 9.33 14.32 9.93
C SER A 192 9.59 13.83 8.50
N ASP A 193 10.19 12.66 8.37
CA ASP A 193 10.52 12.01 7.12
C ASP A 193 9.29 11.48 6.36
N GLU A 194 8.28 10.93 7.05
CA GLU A 194 7.03 10.51 6.40
C GLU A 194 6.25 11.70 5.85
N ASN A 195 6.20 12.79 6.61
CA ASN A 195 5.56 14.01 6.12
C ASN A 195 6.33 14.60 4.92
N ARG A 196 7.66 14.60 4.95
CA ARG A 196 8.50 15.00 3.81
C ARG A 196 8.28 14.12 2.58
N LEU A 197 8.16 12.80 2.76
CA LEU A 197 7.86 11.88 1.65
C LEU A 197 6.50 12.16 1.02
N LYS A 198 5.48 12.43 1.82
CA LYS A 198 4.15 12.82 1.31
C LYS A 198 4.24 14.10 0.46
N VAL A 199 4.99 15.10 0.90
CA VAL A 199 5.21 16.33 0.13
C VAL A 199 5.98 16.05 -1.17
N ILE A 200 7.02 15.20 -1.15
CA ILE A 200 7.74 14.79 -2.37
C ILE A 200 6.79 14.11 -3.36
N PHE A 201 5.97 13.17 -2.88
CA PHE A 201 5.02 12.48 -3.74
C PHE A 201 3.99 13.44 -4.33
N SER A 202 3.41 14.33 -3.53
CA SER A 202 2.48 15.37 -4.01
C SER A 202 3.11 16.17 -5.13
N TYR A 203 4.31 16.71 -4.91
CA TYR A 203 5.02 17.50 -5.91
C TYR A 203 5.25 16.72 -7.22
N ILE A 204 5.69 15.45 -7.14
CA ILE A 204 5.89 14.60 -8.32
C ILE A 204 4.58 14.37 -9.07
N HIS A 205 3.49 14.11 -8.35
CA HIS A 205 2.19 13.79 -8.96
C HIS A 205 1.52 14.98 -9.61
N GLU A 206 1.69 16.17 -9.05
CA GLU A 206 1.20 17.42 -9.65
C GLU A 206 2.00 17.82 -10.88
N ASN A 207 3.28 17.45 -10.94
CA ASN A 207 4.21 17.93 -11.95
C ASN A 207 4.72 16.84 -12.91
N TYR A 208 4.24 15.58 -12.84
CA TYR A 208 4.82 14.47 -13.61
C TYR A 208 4.76 14.66 -15.14
N MET A 209 3.80 15.42 -15.65
CA MET A 209 3.68 15.73 -17.08
C MET A 209 4.79 16.68 -17.56
N ASN A 210 5.40 17.43 -16.65
CA ASN A 210 6.40 18.43 -16.92
C ASN A 210 7.83 17.91 -16.66
N LYS A 211 8.84 18.74 -17.02
CA LYS A 211 10.20 18.50 -16.60
C LYS A 211 10.35 18.76 -15.12
N ILE A 212 10.67 17.72 -14.34
CA ILE A 212 10.91 17.83 -12.89
C ILE A 212 12.41 17.95 -12.65
N ASN A 213 12.80 18.96 -11.85
CA ASN A 213 14.16 19.14 -11.37
C ASN A 213 14.27 18.68 -9.91
N LEU A 214 15.36 18.03 -9.56
CA LEU A 214 15.59 17.55 -8.19
C LEU A 214 15.65 18.72 -7.16
N GLU A 215 16.13 19.87 -7.59
CA GLU A 215 16.23 21.08 -6.76
C GLU A 215 14.86 21.58 -6.31
N ASP A 216 13.89 21.56 -7.23
CA ASP A 216 12.52 21.97 -6.94
C ASP A 216 11.88 21.06 -5.89
N ILE A 217 12.07 19.72 -6.04
CA ILE A 217 11.61 18.75 -5.04
C ILE A 217 12.27 18.98 -3.68
N ALA A 218 13.60 19.16 -3.64
CA ALA A 218 14.34 19.33 -2.40
C ALA A 218 13.91 20.61 -1.64
N ASN A 219 13.62 21.67 -2.38
CA ASN A 219 13.12 22.93 -1.82
C ASN A 219 11.76 22.79 -1.14
N THR A 220 10.83 21.94 -1.65
CA THR A 220 9.51 21.75 -1.04
C THR A 220 9.58 21.19 0.38
N ILE A 221 10.66 20.49 0.71
CA ILE A 221 10.87 19.83 2.01
C ILE A 221 11.99 20.46 2.84
N HIS A 222 12.52 21.63 2.38
CA HIS A 222 13.62 22.35 3.01
C HIS A 222 14.88 21.51 3.27
N LEU A 223 15.26 20.67 2.29
CA LEU A 223 16.47 19.86 2.29
C LEU A 223 17.34 20.20 1.07
N ASN A 224 18.64 19.88 1.15
CA ASN A 224 19.46 19.89 -0.04
C ASN A 224 19.22 18.64 -0.93
N LYS A 225 19.69 18.68 -2.19
CA LYS A 225 19.48 17.59 -3.16
C LYS A 225 19.97 16.22 -2.67
N SER A 226 21.11 16.20 -2.00
CA SER A 226 21.71 14.96 -1.49
C SER A 226 20.86 14.35 -0.38
N GLU A 227 20.45 15.16 0.60
CA GLU A 227 19.60 14.74 1.70
C GLU A 227 18.22 14.26 1.19
N CYS A 228 17.63 15.00 0.23
CA CYS A 228 16.37 14.60 -0.41
C CYS A 228 16.49 13.24 -1.10
N CYS A 229 17.55 13.01 -1.89
CA CYS A 229 17.81 11.72 -2.53
C CYS A 229 18.01 10.59 -1.51
N HIS A 230 18.79 10.85 -0.44
CA HIS A 230 19.03 9.86 0.61
C HIS A 230 17.75 9.51 1.37
N LEU A 231 16.97 10.52 1.76
CA LEU A 231 15.67 10.32 2.40
C LEU A 231 14.76 9.44 1.53
N PHE A 232 14.61 9.82 0.26
CA PHE A 232 13.73 9.12 -0.66
C PHE A 232 14.21 7.67 -0.90
N LYS A 233 15.48 7.47 -1.24
CA LYS A 233 16.05 6.15 -1.50
C LYS A 233 16.02 5.23 -0.27
N ARG A 234 16.24 5.79 0.93
CA ARG A 234 16.17 5.03 2.19
C ARG A 234 14.78 4.46 2.42
N ASN A 235 13.74 5.25 2.18
CA ASN A 235 12.34 4.87 2.45
C ASN A 235 11.67 4.15 1.27
N VAL A 236 11.86 4.65 0.04
CA VAL A 236 11.15 4.17 -1.17
C VAL A 236 11.93 3.09 -1.93
N LYS A 237 13.18 2.82 -1.55
CA LYS A 237 14.08 1.79 -2.12
C LYS A 237 14.38 1.93 -3.63
N CYS A 238 14.04 3.06 -4.23
CA CYS A 238 14.41 3.45 -5.58
C CYS A 238 14.80 4.92 -5.61
N THR A 239 15.37 5.38 -6.71
CA THR A 239 15.65 6.81 -6.90
C THR A 239 14.38 7.58 -7.23
N ILE A 240 14.38 8.88 -6.98
CA ILE A 240 13.27 9.78 -7.33
C ILE A 240 12.93 9.68 -8.82
N PHE A 241 13.94 9.63 -9.70
CA PHE A 241 13.71 9.55 -11.16
C PHE A 241 13.19 8.19 -11.62
N GLU A 242 13.64 7.08 -11.01
CA GLU A 242 13.03 5.75 -11.24
C GLU A 242 11.56 5.74 -10.84
N TYR A 243 11.26 6.35 -9.70
CA TYR A 243 9.89 6.49 -9.24
C TYR A 243 9.02 7.34 -10.20
N ILE A 244 9.54 8.48 -10.68
CA ILE A 244 8.84 9.33 -11.67
C ILE A 244 8.55 8.52 -12.95
N GLN A 245 9.50 7.74 -13.44
CA GLN A 245 9.28 6.87 -14.59
C GLN A 245 8.18 5.85 -14.37
N ASP A 246 8.21 5.16 -13.22
CA ASP A 246 7.19 4.17 -12.86
C ASP A 246 5.79 4.81 -12.77
N TYR A 247 5.71 6.00 -12.20
CA TYR A 247 4.46 6.75 -12.11
C TYR A 247 3.92 7.15 -13.48
N ARG A 248 4.79 7.68 -14.37
CA ARG A 248 4.43 8.03 -15.75
C ARG A 248 3.93 6.83 -16.56
N ILE A 249 4.62 5.69 -16.46
CA ILE A 249 4.18 4.44 -17.10
C ILE A 249 2.80 4.03 -16.57
N ASN A 250 2.61 4.07 -15.27
CA ASN A 250 1.34 3.69 -14.64
C ASN A 250 0.18 4.57 -15.14
N LYS A 251 0.38 5.90 -15.20
CA LYS A 251 -0.60 6.85 -15.75
C LYS A 251 -0.89 6.61 -17.24
N SER A 252 0.15 6.31 -18.03
CA SER A 252 -0.01 6.05 -19.46
C SER A 252 -0.89 4.83 -19.78
N ILE A 253 -1.01 3.88 -18.86
CA ILE A 253 -1.86 2.69 -19.01
C ILE A 253 -3.35 3.05 -19.10
N ASP A 254 -3.80 4.03 -18.31
CA ASP A 254 -5.18 4.50 -18.36
C ASP A 254 -5.50 5.13 -19.73
N PHE A 255 -4.55 5.89 -20.30
CA PHE A 255 -4.68 6.44 -21.67
C PHE A 255 -4.70 5.34 -22.73
N LEU A 256 -3.84 4.31 -22.59
CA LEU A 256 -3.81 3.17 -23.52
C LEU A 256 -5.14 2.41 -23.54
N LYS A 257 -5.79 2.25 -22.38
CA LYS A 257 -7.07 1.51 -22.25
C LYS A 257 -8.28 2.33 -22.69
N ASN A 258 -8.31 3.61 -22.34
CA ASN A 258 -9.53 4.41 -22.35
C ASN A 258 -9.58 5.47 -23.46
N THR A 259 -8.51 5.62 -24.27
CA THR A 259 -8.44 6.63 -25.34
C THR A 259 -7.97 6.04 -26.65
N ASN A 260 -8.24 6.79 -27.76
CA ASN A 260 -7.71 6.48 -29.09
C ASN A 260 -6.46 7.30 -29.46
N MET A 261 -5.84 7.98 -28.48
CA MET A 261 -4.62 8.76 -28.68
C MET A 261 -3.51 7.89 -29.28
N SER A 262 -2.68 8.47 -30.14
CA SER A 262 -1.48 7.80 -30.67
C SER A 262 -0.49 7.50 -29.53
N ILE A 263 0.39 6.53 -29.75
CA ILE A 263 1.44 6.20 -28.77
C ILE A 263 2.35 7.41 -28.49
N SER A 264 2.58 8.25 -29.49
CA SER A 264 3.38 9.48 -29.35
C SER A 264 2.67 10.53 -28.49
N GLU A 265 1.37 10.76 -28.72
CA GLU A 265 0.58 11.67 -27.89
C GLU A 265 0.56 11.20 -26.44
N ILE A 266 0.33 9.90 -26.19
CA ILE A 266 0.36 9.34 -24.82
C ILE A 266 1.73 9.55 -24.17
N ALA A 267 2.83 9.37 -24.90
CA ALA A 267 4.16 9.61 -24.37
C ALA A 267 4.32 11.06 -23.90
N TYR A 268 3.96 12.02 -24.72
CA TYR A 268 4.08 13.44 -24.39
C TYR A 268 3.17 13.87 -23.24
N GLU A 269 1.89 13.46 -23.26
CA GLU A 269 0.93 13.74 -22.18
C GLU A 269 1.35 13.15 -20.82
N ASN A 270 2.17 12.11 -20.84
CA ASN A 270 2.73 11.54 -19.61
C ASN A 270 4.16 11.99 -19.31
N GLY A 271 4.63 13.08 -19.93
CA GLY A 271 5.89 13.76 -19.60
C GLY A 271 7.15 13.07 -20.12
N PHE A 272 7.05 12.16 -21.12
CA PHE A 272 8.21 11.60 -21.79
C PHE A 272 8.70 12.53 -22.90
N CYS A 273 10.02 12.75 -22.97
CA CYS A 273 10.61 13.62 -23.98
C CYS A 273 10.49 13.06 -25.40
N THR A 274 10.43 11.73 -25.57
CA THR A 274 10.28 11.07 -26.87
C THR A 274 9.43 9.81 -26.74
N SER A 275 8.68 9.48 -27.79
CA SER A 275 7.90 8.24 -27.87
C SER A 275 8.78 6.98 -27.87
N SER A 276 9.99 7.06 -28.43
CA SER A 276 10.95 5.95 -28.43
C SER A 276 11.39 5.58 -27.02
N TYR A 277 11.76 6.58 -26.22
CA TYR A 277 12.13 6.38 -24.81
C TYR A 277 10.96 5.85 -23.99
N TYR A 278 9.74 6.39 -24.21
CA TYR A 278 8.54 5.85 -23.59
C TYR A 278 8.34 4.37 -23.91
N CYS A 279 8.41 3.96 -25.19
CA CYS A 279 8.25 2.57 -25.60
C CYS A 279 9.29 1.64 -24.97
N GLU A 280 10.55 2.08 -24.89
CA GLU A 280 11.63 1.33 -24.25
C GLU A 280 11.32 1.09 -22.76
N ILE A 281 11.03 2.17 -22.01
CA ILE A 281 10.74 2.08 -20.56
C ILE A 281 9.49 1.27 -20.32
N PHE A 282 8.42 1.48 -21.10
CA PHE A 282 7.18 0.74 -20.99
C PHE A 282 7.42 -0.78 -21.16
N LYS A 283 8.16 -1.16 -22.24
CA LYS A 283 8.49 -2.57 -22.49
C LYS A 283 9.35 -3.17 -21.38
N LYS A 284 10.32 -2.41 -20.86
CA LYS A 284 11.16 -2.83 -19.73
C LYS A 284 10.33 -3.11 -18.46
N LYS A 285 9.29 -2.31 -18.20
CA LYS A 285 8.48 -2.40 -16.98
C LYS A 285 7.32 -3.40 -17.08
N THR A 286 6.73 -3.55 -18.27
CA THR A 286 5.52 -4.38 -18.49
C THR A 286 5.77 -5.64 -19.31
N ASN A 287 6.99 -5.84 -19.83
CA ASN A 287 7.39 -6.90 -20.77
C ASN A 287 6.62 -6.87 -22.12
N MET A 288 5.88 -5.79 -22.40
CA MET A 288 5.11 -5.58 -23.64
C MET A 288 5.35 -4.18 -24.18
N THR A 289 5.24 -4.01 -25.49
CA THR A 289 5.19 -2.66 -26.05
C THR A 289 3.84 -1.99 -25.74
N PRO A 290 3.74 -0.64 -25.73
CA PRO A 290 2.49 0.05 -25.53
C PRO A 290 1.39 -0.36 -26.54
N LYS A 291 1.78 -0.65 -27.79
CA LYS A 291 0.87 -1.10 -28.86
C LYS A 291 0.32 -2.50 -28.58
N GLU A 292 1.18 -3.45 -28.19
CA GLU A 292 0.77 -4.80 -27.78
C GLU A 292 -0.17 -4.74 -26.58
N TYR A 293 0.18 -3.95 -25.57
CA TYR A 293 -0.62 -3.76 -24.36
C TYR A 293 -2.03 -3.20 -24.70
N ARG A 294 -2.11 -2.20 -25.56
CA ARG A 294 -3.39 -1.64 -26.03
C ARG A 294 -4.24 -2.70 -26.73
N ASN A 295 -3.63 -3.48 -27.64
CA ASN A 295 -4.36 -4.49 -28.41
C ASN A 295 -4.95 -5.60 -27.54
N LEU A 296 -4.25 -6.00 -26.49
CA LEU A 296 -4.73 -7.00 -25.52
C LEU A 296 -5.87 -6.48 -24.63
N ASN A 297 -5.95 -5.17 -24.40
CA ASN A 297 -6.91 -4.55 -23.47
C ASN A 297 -8.02 -3.75 -24.17
N LYS A 298 -8.02 -3.62 -25.50
CA LYS A 298 -9.18 -3.17 -26.28
C LYS A 298 -10.14 -4.35 -26.40
N LYS A 299 -11.22 -4.32 -25.63
CA LYS A 299 -12.43 -5.10 -25.86
C LYS A 299 -13.33 -4.37 -26.81
#